data_3d6e487de3b3a278a23e7f49cb72a2d4
#
_entry.id   3d6e487de3b3a278a23e7f49cb72a2d4
#
_cell.length_a   1.000
_cell.length_b   1.000
_cell.length_c   1.000
_cell.angle_alpha   90.00
_cell.angle_beta   90.00
_cell.angle_gamma   90.00
#
_symmetry.space_group_name_H-M   'P 1'
#
loop_
_entity.id
_entity.type
_entity.pdbx_description
1 polymer ?
#
loop_
_entity_poly.entity_id
_entity_poly.type
_entity_poly.pdbx_seq_one_letter_code
_entity_poly.pdbx_strand_id
1 'polypeptide(L)'
;MKRNTTFLTDDQRLQLIDLLHVEACSCVIRNGDVTRIFRERGVKDLYRLLEEEPELLDGAFVADKVVGKGAAALMILGGVGELHADVISRPARLLLAASPVHVSYTLEVPYLSLIHISEPTRHAQIS
;
A
#
# COMPACT_ATOMS: atom_id res chain seq x y z
N MET A 1 -5.16 -3.88 25.77
CA MET A 1 -5.04 -4.89 24.81
C MET A 1 -4.33 -4.42 23.57
N LYS A 2 -3.59 -5.24 23.03
CA LYS A 2 -2.84 -4.85 21.87
C LYS A 2 -3.65 -5.07 20.61
N ARG A 3 -3.36 -4.27 19.64
CA ARG A 3 -4.00 -4.44 18.36
C ARG A 3 -3.56 -5.74 17.72
N ASN A 4 -4.33 -6.19 16.79
CA ASN A 4 -3.89 -7.27 15.93
C ASN A 4 -2.74 -6.81 15.09
N THR A 5 -1.68 -7.57 15.11
CA THR A 5 -0.57 -7.29 14.22
C THR A 5 -0.39 -8.46 13.30
N THR A 6 0.23 -8.19 12.18
CA THR A 6 0.49 -9.23 11.20
C THR A 6 1.78 -9.93 11.56
N PHE A 7 1.68 -11.23 11.80
CA PHE A 7 2.86 -12.04 12.09
C PHE A 7 3.07 -13.01 10.94
N LEU A 8 3.33 -12.45 9.78
CA LEU A 8 3.54 -13.27 8.59
C LEU A 8 4.97 -13.79 8.56
N THR A 9 5.12 -15.01 8.06
CA THR A 9 6.45 -15.50 7.76
C THR A 9 6.98 -14.80 6.52
N ASP A 10 8.29 -14.92 6.30
CA ASP A 10 8.87 -14.35 5.08
C ASP A 10 8.27 -14.96 3.83
N ASP A 11 7.99 -16.28 3.86
CA ASP A 11 7.35 -16.94 2.73
C ASP A 11 5.97 -16.38 2.45
N GLN A 12 5.20 -16.10 3.50
CA GLN A 12 3.88 -15.53 3.32
C GLN A 12 3.96 -14.12 2.72
N ARG A 13 4.93 -13.33 3.16
CA ARG A 13 5.14 -12.00 2.59
C ARG A 13 5.48 -12.08 1.12
N LEU A 14 6.39 -12.99 0.76
CA LEU A 14 6.77 -13.15 -0.64
C LEU A 14 5.59 -13.60 -1.48
N GLN A 15 4.76 -14.48 -0.96
CA GLN A 15 3.58 -14.93 -1.69
C GLN A 15 2.62 -13.78 -1.96
N LEU A 16 2.46 -12.88 -0.99
CA LEU A 16 1.57 -11.73 -1.18
C LEU A 16 2.14 -10.73 -2.16
N ILE A 17 3.45 -10.53 -2.14
CA ILE A 17 4.12 -9.66 -3.10
C ILE A 17 4.02 -10.26 -4.50
N ASP A 18 4.21 -11.58 -4.61
CA ASP A 18 4.05 -12.26 -5.89
C ASP A 18 2.62 -12.12 -6.41
N LEU A 19 1.65 -12.24 -5.53
CA LEU A 19 0.26 -12.08 -5.88
C LEU A 19 0.01 -10.69 -6.47
N LEU A 20 0.62 -9.69 -5.88
CA LEU A 20 0.52 -8.32 -6.38
C LEU A 20 0.97 -8.23 -7.84
N HIS A 21 2.05 -8.93 -8.19
CA HIS A 21 2.61 -8.86 -9.53
C HIS A 21 1.89 -9.77 -10.53
N VAL A 22 1.50 -10.95 -10.09
CA VAL A 22 0.89 -11.94 -10.98
C VAL A 22 -0.54 -11.57 -11.33
N GLU A 23 -1.28 -11.04 -10.38
CA GLU A 23 -2.71 -10.78 -10.57
C GLU A 23 -3.00 -9.45 -11.25
N ALA A 24 -1.99 -8.71 -11.61
CA ALA A 24 -2.17 -7.41 -12.25
C ALA A 24 -3.07 -6.50 -11.43
N CYS A 25 -2.95 -6.57 -10.13
CA CYS A 25 -3.71 -5.71 -9.23
C CYS A 25 -2.85 -4.56 -8.75
N SER A 26 -3.44 -3.59 -8.08
CA SER A 26 -2.72 -2.44 -7.58
C SER A 26 -2.30 -2.62 -6.14
N CYS A 27 -3.07 -3.38 -5.37
CA CYS A 27 -2.87 -3.48 -3.93
C CYS A 27 -3.40 -4.81 -3.41
N VAL A 28 -2.67 -5.40 -2.48
CA VAL A 28 -3.10 -6.61 -1.78
C VAL A 28 -3.07 -6.32 -0.30
N ILE A 29 -4.15 -6.63 0.41
CA ILE A 29 -4.22 -6.43 1.85
C ILE A 29 -4.48 -7.77 2.52
N ARG A 30 -3.66 -8.11 3.50
CA ARG A 30 -3.82 -9.32 4.28
C ARG A 30 -3.99 -8.95 5.74
N ASN A 31 -5.06 -9.45 6.33
CA ASN A 31 -5.28 -9.27 7.76
C ASN A 31 -5.83 -10.57 8.32
N GLY A 32 -5.07 -11.18 9.23
CA GLY A 32 -5.42 -12.51 9.73
C GLY A 32 -5.48 -13.50 8.58
N ASP A 33 -6.63 -14.12 8.40
CA ASP A 33 -6.83 -15.09 7.33
C ASP A 33 -7.45 -14.48 6.08
N VAL A 34 -7.73 -13.18 6.10
CA VAL A 34 -8.41 -12.51 5.00
C VAL A 34 -7.40 -11.88 4.06
N THR A 35 -7.54 -12.17 2.77
CA THR A 35 -6.72 -11.54 1.73
C THR A 35 -7.67 -10.84 0.77
N ARG A 36 -7.44 -9.55 0.55
CA ARG A 36 -8.26 -8.77 -0.37
C ARG A 36 -7.37 -8.16 -1.44
N ILE A 37 -7.85 -8.19 -2.66
CA ILE A 37 -7.12 -7.70 -3.81
C ILE A 37 -7.87 -6.51 -4.39
N PHE A 38 -7.14 -5.44 -4.69
CA PHE A 38 -7.72 -4.22 -5.23
C PHE A 38 -7.05 -3.91 -6.55
N ARG A 39 -7.84 -3.50 -7.53
CA ARG A 39 -7.33 -3.28 -8.88
C ARG A 39 -7.41 -1.83 -9.33
N GLU A 40 -8.06 -0.99 -8.55
CA GLU A 40 -8.16 0.42 -8.90
C GLU A 40 -6.94 1.18 -8.44
N ARG A 41 -6.61 2.22 -9.17
CA ARG A 41 -5.49 3.04 -8.81
C ARG A 41 -5.88 4.12 -7.84
N GLY A 42 -4.87 4.65 -7.15
CA GLY A 42 -5.05 5.79 -6.27
C GLY A 42 -5.49 5.36 -4.90
N VAL A 43 -6.13 6.28 -4.20
CA VAL A 43 -6.42 6.10 -2.78
C VAL A 43 -7.88 5.77 -2.50
N LYS A 44 -8.68 5.59 -3.54
CA LYS A 44 -10.12 5.41 -3.36
C LYS A 44 -10.45 4.20 -2.50
N ASP A 45 -9.77 3.08 -2.76
CA ASP A 45 -10.04 1.88 -1.99
C ASP A 45 -9.64 2.05 -0.53
N LEU A 46 -8.50 2.67 -0.28
CA LEU A 46 -8.06 2.90 1.08
C LEU A 46 -9.02 3.80 1.84
N TYR A 47 -9.47 4.86 1.19
CA TYR A 47 -10.41 5.77 1.80
C TYR A 47 -11.72 5.08 2.13
N ARG A 48 -12.22 4.29 1.20
CA ARG A 48 -13.46 3.55 1.42
C ARG A 48 -13.31 2.55 2.57
N LEU A 49 -12.18 1.87 2.64
CA LEU A 49 -11.94 0.92 3.73
C LEU A 49 -11.90 1.61 5.08
N LEU A 50 -11.28 2.80 5.15
CA LEU A 50 -11.26 3.55 6.39
C LEU A 50 -12.67 3.87 6.88
N GLU A 51 -13.58 4.15 5.96
CA GLU A 51 -14.93 4.51 6.32
C GLU A 51 -15.83 3.31 6.57
N GLU A 52 -15.66 2.26 5.77
CA GLU A 52 -16.60 1.14 5.80
C GLU A 52 -16.07 -0.11 6.47
N GLU A 53 -14.77 -0.35 6.38
CA GLU A 53 -14.16 -1.56 6.93
C GLU A 53 -12.83 -1.27 7.58
N PRO A 54 -12.80 -0.38 8.58
CA PRO A 54 -11.51 0.01 9.18
C PRO A 54 -10.78 -1.17 9.83
N GLU A 55 -11.50 -2.19 10.24
CA GLU A 55 -10.87 -3.36 10.86
C GLU A 55 -10.00 -4.14 9.87
N LEU A 56 -10.26 -4.01 8.58
CA LEU A 56 -9.42 -4.68 7.58
C LEU A 56 -8.03 -4.08 7.53
N LEU A 57 -7.91 -2.77 7.78
CA LEU A 57 -6.63 -2.09 7.74
C LEU A 57 -5.85 -2.21 9.03
N ASP A 58 -6.54 -2.31 10.16
CA ASP A 58 -5.89 -2.26 11.47
C ASP A 58 -4.98 -3.48 11.67
N GLY A 59 -3.69 -3.23 11.75
CA GLY A 59 -2.69 -4.27 11.92
C GLY A 59 -2.35 -5.05 10.66
N ALA A 60 -2.87 -4.63 9.52
CA ALA A 60 -2.75 -5.39 8.28
C ALA A 60 -1.36 -5.33 7.66
N PHE A 61 -1.10 -6.29 6.79
CA PHE A 61 0.01 -6.21 5.84
C PHE A 61 -0.54 -5.73 4.51
N VAL A 62 0.10 -4.72 3.93
CA VAL A 62 -0.31 -4.16 2.64
C VAL A 62 0.85 -4.29 1.67
N ALA A 63 0.59 -4.86 0.49
CA ALA A 63 1.53 -4.84 -0.62
C ALA A 63 0.91 -3.95 -1.69
N ASP A 64 1.64 -2.90 -2.09
CA ASP A 64 1.11 -1.90 -3.01
C ASP A 64 2.15 -1.60 -4.07
N LYS A 65 1.72 -1.41 -5.30
CA LYS A 65 2.65 -1.13 -6.38
C LYS A 65 3.26 0.26 -6.26
N VAL A 66 2.44 1.25 -5.92
CA VAL A 66 2.88 2.64 -5.90
C VAL A 66 2.26 3.35 -4.71
N VAL A 67 3.11 3.88 -3.84
CA VAL A 67 2.64 4.54 -2.62
C VAL A 67 3.09 5.98 -2.61
N GLY A 68 2.14 6.89 -2.68
CA GLY A 68 2.37 8.31 -2.51
C GLY A 68 1.97 8.76 -1.13
N LYS A 69 2.15 10.05 -0.88
CA LYS A 69 1.91 10.62 0.44
C LYS A 69 0.46 10.42 0.90
N GLY A 70 -0.50 10.57 -0.01
CA GLY A 70 -1.90 10.39 0.35
C GLY A 70 -2.21 8.97 0.81
N ALA A 71 -1.71 7.98 0.07
CA ALA A 71 -1.89 6.59 0.45
C ALA A 71 -1.22 6.30 1.78
N ALA A 72 -0.01 6.83 1.98
CA ALA A 72 0.72 6.63 3.22
C ALA A 72 -0.07 7.18 4.41
N ALA A 73 -0.65 8.37 4.26
CA ALA A 73 -1.44 8.98 5.32
C ALA A 73 -2.65 8.12 5.68
N LEU A 74 -3.34 7.59 4.66
CA LEU A 74 -4.50 6.73 4.91
C LEU A 74 -4.11 5.43 5.58
N MET A 75 -2.97 4.86 5.21
CA MET A 75 -2.48 3.64 5.86
C MET A 75 -2.16 3.88 7.31
N ILE A 76 -1.55 5.02 7.62
CA ILE A 76 -1.26 5.37 9.01
C ILE A 76 -2.55 5.54 9.80
N LEU A 77 -3.50 6.27 9.24
CA LEU A 77 -4.80 6.47 9.89
C LEU A 77 -5.51 5.14 10.12
N GLY A 78 -5.37 4.22 9.20
CA GLY A 78 -6.02 2.92 9.32
C GLY A 78 -5.32 1.96 10.25
N GLY A 79 -4.12 2.29 10.71
CA GLY A 79 -3.40 1.41 11.63
C GLY A 79 -2.70 0.25 10.96
N VAL A 80 -2.34 0.40 9.69
CA VAL A 80 -1.62 -0.64 8.96
C VAL A 80 -0.35 -1.01 9.73
N GLY A 81 -0.08 -2.29 9.85
CA GLY A 81 1.10 -2.74 10.60
C GLY A 81 2.35 -2.81 9.75
N GLU A 82 2.22 -3.22 8.51
CA GLU A 82 3.38 -3.42 7.65
C GLU A 82 3.02 -3.11 6.21
N LEU A 83 3.95 -2.48 5.50
CA LEU A 83 3.75 -2.12 4.09
C LEU A 83 4.96 -2.56 3.28
N HIS A 84 4.69 -3.18 2.13
CA HIS A 84 5.71 -3.33 1.09
C HIS A 84 5.24 -2.57 -0.15
N ALA A 85 6.06 -1.67 -0.65
CA ALA A 85 5.75 -0.90 -1.85
C ALA A 85 6.76 -1.23 -2.94
N ASP A 86 6.28 -1.45 -4.17
CA ASP A 86 7.21 -1.57 -5.29
C ASP A 86 7.90 -0.23 -5.50
N VAL A 87 7.13 0.84 -5.54
CA VAL A 87 7.65 2.20 -5.69
C VAL A 87 7.04 3.07 -4.60
N ILE A 88 7.88 3.84 -3.94
CA ILE A 88 7.41 4.74 -2.90
C ILE A 88 7.99 6.13 -3.13
N SER A 89 7.20 7.16 -2.93
CA SER A 89 7.70 8.51 -3.02
C SER A 89 8.45 8.87 -1.73
N ARG A 90 9.41 9.78 -1.85
CA ARG A 90 10.14 10.23 -0.66
C ARG A 90 9.22 10.83 0.40
N PRO A 91 8.27 11.71 0.05
CA PRO A 91 7.35 12.23 1.08
C PRO A 91 6.58 11.12 1.79
N ALA A 92 6.16 10.08 1.05
CA ALA A 92 5.47 8.94 1.67
C ALA A 92 6.40 8.20 2.62
N ARG A 93 7.63 7.94 2.18
CA ARG A 93 8.59 7.22 3.02
C ARG A 93 8.88 7.98 4.32
N LEU A 94 9.06 9.30 4.21
CA LEU A 94 9.34 10.11 5.39
C LEU A 94 8.16 10.14 6.35
N LEU A 95 6.95 10.22 5.80
CA LEU A 95 5.76 10.20 6.62
C LEU A 95 5.61 8.88 7.36
N LEU A 96 5.83 7.78 6.64
CA LEU A 96 5.75 6.45 7.24
C LEU A 96 6.85 6.18 8.25
N ALA A 97 8.04 6.75 8.03
CA ALA A 97 9.15 6.59 8.97
C ALA A 97 8.83 7.21 10.33
N ALA A 98 7.97 8.21 10.36
CA ALA A 98 7.54 8.84 11.60
C ALA A 98 6.35 8.12 12.24
N SER A 99 5.93 7.01 11.68
CA SER A 99 4.77 6.24 12.14
C SER A 99 5.21 4.87 12.64
N PRO A 100 4.31 4.10 13.25
CA PRO A 100 4.64 2.74 13.66
C PRO A 100 4.62 1.72 12.54
N VAL A 101 4.31 2.10 11.32
CA VAL A 101 4.23 1.16 10.20
C VAL A 101 5.62 0.66 9.82
N HIS A 102 5.76 -0.66 9.67
CA HIS A 102 7.01 -1.24 9.16
C HIS A 102 6.99 -1.20 7.65
N VAL A 103 7.99 -0.58 7.05
CA VAL A 103 7.99 -0.31 5.61
C VAL A 103 9.17 -0.97 4.94
N SER A 104 8.91 -1.61 3.80
CA SER A 104 9.96 -2.03 2.87
C SER A 104 9.54 -1.58 1.47
N TYR A 105 10.52 -1.42 0.59
CA TYR A 105 10.23 -0.97 -0.77
C TYR A 105 11.35 -1.38 -1.70
N THR A 106 11.02 -1.40 -3.00
CA THR A 106 12.00 -1.73 -4.01
C THR A 106 12.67 -0.48 -4.57
N LEU A 107 11.89 0.58 -4.81
CA LEU A 107 12.40 1.80 -5.42
C LEU A 107 11.79 3.02 -4.73
N GLU A 108 12.65 3.97 -4.36
CA GLU A 108 12.18 5.26 -3.87
C GLU A 108 12.39 6.30 -4.94
N VAL A 109 11.38 7.14 -5.16
CA VAL A 109 11.46 8.24 -6.11
C VAL A 109 11.23 9.56 -5.37
N PRO A 110 11.76 10.69 -5.89
CA PRO A 110 11.62 11.97 -5.17
C PRO A 110 10.16 12.36 -4.94
N TYR A 111 9.31 12.08 -5.89
CA TYR A 111 7.87 12.29 -5.77
C TYR A 111 7.19 11.55 -6.91
N LEU A 112 5.90 11.34 -6.74
CA LEU A 112 5.12 10.71 -7.80
C LEU A 112 4.50 11.79 -8.66
N SER A 113 4.66 11.59 -9.96
CA SER A 113 4.03 12.47 -10.92
C SER A 113 2.80 11.76 -11.46
N LEU A 114 1.68 12.40 -11.40
CA LEU A 114 0.46 11.82 -11.95
C LEU A 114 0.57 11.59 -13.45
N ILE A 115 1.43 12.32 -14.08
CA ILE A 115 1.59 12.22 -15.52
C ILE A 115 2.32 10.96 -15.91
N HIS A 116 3.21 10.49 -15.08
CA HIS A 116 4.08 9.39 -15.43
C HIS A 116 3.51 8.03 -15.14
N ILE A 117 2.44 8.05 -14.46
CA ILE A 117 1.90 6.75 -14.15
C ILE A 117 1.05 6.32 -15.31
N SER A 118 1.37 5.86 -16.06
CA SER A 118 0.54 5.59 -17.08
C SER A 118 0.75 5.31 -18.25
N GLU A 119 1.02 6.03 -18.22
CA GLU A 119 0.77 6.32 -19.00
C GLU A 119 0.84 6.55 -19.75
N PRO A 120 0.99 6.64 -20.29
CA PRO A 120 1.03 7.25 -20.86
C PRO A 120 0.64 7.59 -21.34
N THR A 121 0.60 7.94 -21.38
CA THR A 121 0.12 8.47 -21.65
C THR A 121 -0.16 9.02 -21.95
N ARG A 122 0.09 9.26 -22.26
CA ARG A 122 -0.18 9.86 -22.31
C ARG A 122 -0.52 10.45 -22.23
N HIS A 123 -0.30 10.77 -22.17
CA HIS A 123 -0.65 11.31 -21.85
C HIS A 123 -0.72 11.64 -21.45
N ALA A 124 -0.46 11.81 -21.44
CA ALA A 124 -0.55 12.10 -20.82
C ALA A 124 -0.69 12.40 -20.41
N GLN A 125 -0.48 12.46 -20.33
CA GLN A 125 -0.66 12.76 -19.77
C GLN A 125 -0.80 12.92 -19.12
N ILE A 126 -0.55 13.11 -19.03
CA ILE A 126 -0.66 13.29 -18.25
C ILE A 126 -0.71 13.50 -17.77
N SER A 127 -0.47 13.70 -17.81
CA SER A 127 -0.52 13.89 -17.29
C SER A 127 -0.64 13.68 -17.04
#